data_c727f0430ed7e339122c84c0075a5b90
#
_entry.id   c727f0430ed7e339122c84c0075a5b90
#
_cell.length_a   1.000
_cell.length_b   1.000
_cell.length_c   1.000
_cell.angle_alpha   90.00
_cell.angle_beta   90.00
_cell.angle_gamma   90.00
#
_symmetry.space_group_name_H-M   'P 1'
#
loop_
_entity.id
_entity.type
_entity.pdbx_description
1 polymer ?
#
loop_
_entity_poly.entity_id
_entity_poly.type
_entity_poly.pdbx_seq_one_letter_code
_entity_poly.pdbx_strand_id
1 'polypeptide(L)'
;MKFTELNLPEEVLKGIAETGFTDCTPIQEKALPLALLGKDVAGQAQTGTGKTAAFLIALFTKLLKREKVEGEHHPRALILAPTRELVVQIEKDAQELGKYAGFTIQAIYGGVDYMKQKNALKEGVDVIIGTPGRLIDYLKQKVYSLKHIEALVIDEADRMFDMGFIADLRFILRRLPPFDARQNLMFSATLNQRVMELAYEFMNVPEKVAVTPKQMTAERVEQVLYHVARKEKFPLLLGLLRQEGMGRTMIFVNTKREAEYLYDRLNANDFPARVISGDVEQRKRMRILEDFKSGKLPVMIATDVASRGLHIEGVSHVINYDLPQDPEDYVHRIGRTARAGAEGKAISLADEDGAFHIEDIHEYIKEKIPVEWAEDELFVHDYKRTKPRPKPEPKPAGKPKGRNHGKSGGKAPAKPTESAAEKAAAEGEEIKKKRRRRPRRKKPASEGGQEPHAEG
;
A
#
# COMPACT_ATOMS: atom_id res chain seq x y z
N MET A 1 18.00 -13.44 20.80
CA MET A 1 19.17 -13.75 19.91
C MET A 1 19.85 -12.44 19.55
N LYS A 2 21.17 -12.38 19.63
CA LYS A 2 21.94 -11.20 19.19
C LYS A 2 22.32 -11.30 17.72
N PHE A 3 22.45 -10.15 17.05
CA PHE A 3 22.89 -10.14 15.64
C PHE A 3 24.30 -10.69 15.46
N THR A 4 25.15 -10.59 16.49
CA THR A 4 26.52 -11.15 16.48
C THR A 4 26.56 -12.68 16.54
N GLU A 5 25.44 -13.34 16.87
CA GLU A 5 25.32 -14.79 16.85
C GLU A 5 24.97 -15.34 15.45
N LEU A 6 24.55 -14.42 14.55
CA LEU A 6 24.29 -14.73 13.15
C LEU A 6 25.60 -14.64 12.33
N ASN A 7 25.79 -15.57 11.42
CA ASN A 7 26.94 -15.54 10.51
C ASN A 7 26.74 -14.45 9.42
N LEU A 8 26.95 -13.20 9.80
CA LEU A 8 26.78 -12.01 8.95
C LEU A 8 28.14 -11.48 8.48
N PRO A 9 28.26 -10.94 7.24
CA PRO A 9 29.42 -10.19 6.80
C PRO A 9 29.75 -9.02 7.72
N GLU A 10 31.03 -8.68 7.80
CA GLU A 10 31.52 -7.58 8.67
C GLU A 10 30.88 -6.23 8.29
N GLU A 11 30.68 -6.00 7.01
CA GLU A 11 30.04 -4.78 6.47
C GLU A 11 28.60 -4.63 6.97
N VAL A 12 27.86 -5.73 7.04
CA VAL A 12 26.49 -5.76 7.56
C VAL A 12 26.47 -5.56 9.06
N LEU A 13 27.39 -6.22 9.80
CA LEU A 13 27.50 -6.03 11.25
C LEU A 13 27.85 -4.58 11.63
N LYS A 14 28.75 -3.93 10.88
CA LYS A 14 29.05 -2.50 11.08
C LYS A 14 27.82 -1.61 10.85
N GLY A 15 27.05 -1.88 9.81
CA GLY A 15 25.79 -1.16 9.55
C GLY A 15 24.78 -1.33 10.70
N ILE A 16 24.59 -2.56 11.19
CA ILE A 16 23.71 -2.86 12.33
C ILE A 16 24.17 -2.11 13.59
N ALA A 17 25.45 -2.12 13.88
CA ALA A 17 26.01 -1.45 15.06
C ALA A 17 25.77 0.07 15.04
N GLU A 18 25.86 0.72 13.88
CA GLU A 18 25.57 2.17 13.75
C GLU A 18 24.10 2.51 13.98
N THR A 19 23.19 1.61 13.62
CA THR A 19 21.74 1.82 13.88
C THR A 19 21.38 1.64 15.35
N GLY A 20 22.30 1.17 16.19
CA GLY A 20 22.09 0.90 17.60
C GLY A 20 21.30 -0.40 17.89
N PHE A 21 21.10 -1.25 16.91
CA PHE A 21 20.44 -2.54 17.10
C PHE A 21 21.38 -3.53 17.78
N THR A 22 20.97 -4.08 18.92
CA THR A 22 21.74 -5.08 19.67
C THR A 22 21.13 -6.47 19.60
N ASP A 23 19.81 -6.55 19.74
CA ASP A 23 19.07 -7.79 19.83
C ASP A 23 18.04 -7.89 18.70
N CYS A 24 17.86 -9.12 18.23
CA CYS A 24 16.87 -9.42 17.21
C CYS A 24 15.45 -9.30 17.77
N THR A 25 14.56 -8.70 17.00
CA THR A 25 13.13 -8.74 17.26
C THR A 25 12.57 -10.15 16.96
N PRO A 26 11.37 -10.51 17.46
CA PRO A 26 10.80 -11.84 17.23
C PRO A 26 10.68 -12.25 15.76
N ILE A 27 10.38 -11.30 14.84
CA ILE A 27 10.34 -11.61 13.41
C ILE A 27 11.74 -11.82 12.83
N GLN A 28 12.74 -11.08 13.32
CA GLN A 28 14.13 -11.22 12.90
C GLN A 28 14.71 -12.55 13.37
N GLU A 29 14.46 -12.95 14.62
CA GLU A 29 14.89 -14.24 15.17
C GLU A 29 14.38 -15.44 14.37
N LYS A 30 13.14 -15.36 13.87
CA LYS A 30 12.54 -16.44 13.10
C LYS A 30 12.91 -16.38 11.61
N ALA A 31 12.98 -15.20 11.01
CA ALA A 31 13.16 -15.05 9.57
C ALA A 31 14.63 -15.06 9.14
N LEU A 32 15.54 -14.42 9.90
CA LEU A 32 16.93 -14.29 9.50
C LEU A 32 17.65 -15.64 9.35
N PRO A 33 17.54 -16.59 10.28
CA PRO A 33 18.24 -17.87 10.11
C PRO A 33 17.85 -18.61 8.82
N LEU A 34 16.57 -18.57 8.46
CA LEU A 34 16.06 -19.19 7.23
C LEU A 34 16.54 -18.45 5.98
N ALA A 35 16.44 -17.11 5.98
CA ALA A 35 16.85 -16.28 4.86
C ALA A 35 18.36 -16.35 4.62
N LEU A 36 19.19 -16.41 5.66
CA LEU A 36 20.65 -16.54 5.55
C LEU A 36 21.09 -17.88 4.98
N LEU A 37 20.27 -18.93 5.16
CA LEU A 37 20.43 -20.24 4.50
C LEU A 37 19.99 -20.22 3.02
N GLY A 38 19.50 -19.08 2.52
CA GLY A 38 19.04 -18.93 1.13
C GLY A 38 17.61 -19.41 0.89
N LYS A 39 16.85 -19.78 1.93
CA LYS A 39 15.44 -20.16 1.81
C LYS A 39 14.56 -18.95 1.49
N ASP A 40 13.47 -19.19 0.80
CA ASP A 40 12.41 -18.21 0.63
C ASP A 40 11.58 -18.13 1.91
N VAL A 41 11.18 -16.91 2.30
CA VAL A 41 10.46 -16.67 3.54
C VAL A 41 9.19 -15.85 3.28
N ALA A 42 8.05 -16.35 3.76
CA ALA A 42 6.80 -15.62 3.87
C ALA A 42 6.56 -15.23 5.33
N GLY A 43 6.88 -13.98 5.67
CA GLY A 43 6.83 -13.46 7.05
C GLY A 43 5.55 -12.72 7.36
N GLN A 44 4.83 -13.14 8.40
CA GLN A 44 3.69 -12.40 8.95
C GLN A 44 4.13 -11.60 10.16
N ALA A 45 4.11 -10.27 10.03
CA ALA A 45 4.38 -9.38 11.14
C ALA A 45 3.83 -7.97 10.85
N GLN A 46 3.39 -7.28 11.88
CA GLN A 46 2.88 -5.91 11.79
C GLN A 46 3.97 -4.89 11.47
N THR A 47 3.57 -3.67 11.11
CA THR A 47 4.49 -2.54 10.91
C THR A 47 5.16 -2.17 12.24
N GLY A 48 6.47 -1.87 12.20
CA GLY A 48 7.24 -1.52 13.42
C GLY A 48 7.84 -2.71 14.18
N THR A 49 7.69 -3.94 13.69
CA THR A 49 8.28 -5.15 14.30
C THR A 49 9.70 -5.46 13.85
N GLY A 50 10.30 -4.62 13.00
CA GLY A 50 11.66 -4.82 12.49
C GLY A 50 11.77 -5.62 11.19
N LYS A 51 10.67 -5.80 10.43
CA LYS A 51 10.67 -6.50 9.13
C LYS A 51 11.68 -5.91 8.15
N THR A 52 11.72 -4.57 8.04
CA THR A 52 12.62 -3.86 7.12
C THR A 52 14.07 -4.24 7.36
N ALA A 53 14.52 -4.20 8.60
CA ALA A 53 15.88 -4.63 8.94
C ALA A 53 16.09 -6.12 8.66
N ALA A 54 15.11 -7.00 8.93
CA ALA A 54 15.21 -8.43 8.64
C ALA A 54 15.50 -8.69 7.15
N PHE A 55 14.69 -8.14 6.25
CA PHE A 55 14.90 -8.40 4.82
C PHE A 55 16.14 -7.67 4.25
N LEU A 56 16.47 -6.46 4.74
CA LEU A 56 17.67 -5.75 4.30
C LEU A 56 18.96 -6.47 4.71
N ILE A 57 19.05 -6.97 5.94
CA ILE A 57 20.19 -7.76 6.43
C ILE A 57 20.34 -9.02 5.59
N ALA A 58 19.26 -9.76 5.36
CA ALA A 58 19.29 -10.96 4.53
C ALA A 58 19.71 -10.65 3.09
N LEU A 59 19.15 -9.60 2.49
CA LEU A 59 19.44 -9.16 1.14
C LEU A 59 20.92 -8.75 0.97
N PHE A 60 21.43 -7.88 1.84
CA PHE A 60 22.83 -7.43 1.77
C PHE A 60 23.79 -8.58 1.98
N THR A 61 23.51 -9.48 2.95
CA THR A 61 24.30 -10.69 3.16
C THR A 61 24.34 -11.58 1.91
N LYS A 62 23.21 -11.72 1.21
CA LYS A 62 23.16 -12.47 -0.05
C LYS A 62 23.98 -11.82 -1.15
N LEU A 63 23.82 -10.50 -1.33
CA LEU A 63 24.53 -9.78 -2.39
C LEU A 63 26.05 -9.74 -2.19
N LEU A 64 26.52 -9.69 -0.95
CA LEU A 64 27.95 -9.72 -0.61
C LEU A 64 28.62 -11.08 -0.85
N LYS A 65 27.85 -12.18 -0.96
CA LYS A 65 28.39 -13.51 -1.29
C LYS A 65 28.94 -13.60 -2.71
N ARG A 66 28.52 -12.71 -3.60
CA ARG A 66 29.01 -12.63 -4.98
C ARG A 66 29.65 -11.26 -5.19
N GLU A 67 30.90 -11.26 -5.60
CA GLU A 67 31.59 -10.03 -6.00
C GLU A 67 30.88 -9.38 -7.20
N LYS A 68 30.84 -8.06 -7.19
CA LYS A 68 30.34 -7.29 -8.31
C LYS A 68 31.35 -7.36 -9.46
N VAL A 69 30.89 -7.79 -10.62
CA VAL A 69 31.72 -7.77 -11.82
C VAL A 69 31.87 -6.35 -12.32
N GLU A 70 33.11 -5.91 -12.56
CA GLU A 70 33.39 -4.59 -13.08
C GLU A 70 32.69 -4.38 -14.44
N GLY A 71 31.94 -3.25 -14.60
CA GLY A 71 31.12 -2.99 -15.77
C GLY A 71 29.70 -3.59 -15.73
N GLU A 72 29.32 -4.30 -14.67
CA GLU A 72 27.96 -4.79 -14.48
C GLU A 72 27.05 -3.65 -13.96
N HIS A 73 26.15 -3.18 -14.82
CA HIS A 73 25.24 -2.05 -14.52
C HIS A 73 23.77 -2.49 -14.31
N HIS A 74 23.56 -3.76 -13.97
CA HIS A 74 22.20 -4.29 -13.80
C HIS A 74 21.83 -4.41 -12.32
N PRO A 75 20.54 -4.12 -11.96
CA PRO A 75 20.08 -4.33 -10.61
C PRO A 75 20.12 -5.82 -10.25
N ARG A 76 20.65 -6.09 -9.06
CA ARG A 76 20.79 -7.43 -8.46
C ARG A 76 19.68 -7.72 -7.46
N ALA A 77 19.07 -6.67 -6.89
CA ALA A 77 17.94 -6.80 -5.98
C ALA A 77 16.80 -5.86 -6.31
N LEU A 78 15.58 -6.34 -6.06
CA LEU A 78 14.34 -5.59 -6.20
C LEU A 78 13.53 -5.67 -4.93
N ILE A 79 13.16 -4.50 -4.38
CA ILE A 79 12.24 -4.38 -3.25
C ILE A 79 10.97 -3.67 -3.74
N LEU A 80 9.83 -4.33 -3.59
CA LEU A 80 8.51 -3.81 -3.96
C LEU A 80 7.77 -3.35 -2.70
N ALA A 81 7.25 -2.13 -2.73
CA ALA A 81 6.44 -1.58 -1.66
C ALA A 81 5.20 -0.85 -2.23
N PRO A 82 4.03 -0.87 -1.54
CA PRO A 82 2.78 -0.33 -2.06
C PRO A 82 2.76 1.19 -2.16
N THR A 83 3.49 1.88 -1.28
CA THR A 83 3.41 3.34 -1.14
C THR A 83 4.76 4.01 -1.32
N ARG A 84 4.73 5.28 -1.75
CA ARG A 84 5.94 6.09 -1.96
C ARG A 84 6.66 6.37 -0.65
N GLU A 85 5.90 6.57 0.41
CA GLU A 85 6.39 6.83 1.75
C GLU A 85 7.18 5.65 2.28
N LEU A 86 6.66 4.44 2.10
CA LEU A 86 7.34 3.22 2.50
C LEU A 86 8.61 3.00 1.66
N VAL A 87 8.58 3.28 0.35
CA VAL A 87 9.78 3.23 -0.50
C VAL A 87 10.87 4.16 0.01
N VAL A 88 10.54 5.42 0.33
CA VAL A 88 11.50 6.41 0.86
C VAL A 88 12.05 5.95 2.21
N GLN A 89 11.21 5.36 3.05
CA GLN A 89 11.67 4.85 4.34
C GLN A 89 12.60 3.65 4.17
N ILE A 90 12.22 2.66 3.37
CA ILE A 90 13.09 1.51 3.09
C ILE A 90 14.41 1.96 2.48
N GLU A 91 14.41 2.98 1.60
CA GLU A 91 15.65 3.55 1.04
C GLU A 91 16.53 4.13 2.13
N LYS A 92 15.96 4.90 3.07
CA LYS A 92 16.71 5.45 4.20
C LYS A 92 17.32 4.35 5.08
N ASP A 93 16.50 3.38 5.48
CA ASP A 93 16.95 2.25 6.30
C ASP A 93 18.02 1.41 5.55
N ALA A 94 17.86 1.26 4.23
CA ALA A 94 18.82 0.55 3.39
C ALA A 94 20.15 1.29 3.26
N GLN A 95 20.15 2.62 3.17
CA GLN A 95 21.36 3.43 3.15
C GLN A 95 22.10 3.39 4.49
N GLU A 96 21.38 3.39 5.61
CA GLU A 96 21.95 3.29 6.95
C GLU A 96 22.55 1.90 7.20
N LEU A 97 21.79 0.83 7.00
CA LEU A 97 22.24 -0.55 7.21
C LEU A 97 23.27 -1.00 6.17
N GLY A 98 23.16 -0.55 4.92
CA GLY A 98 24.06 -0.90 3.82
C GLY A 98 25.26 0.02 3.65
N LYS A 99 25.49 0.95 4.56
CA LYS A 99 26.52 2.00 4.47
C LYS A 99 27.93 1.48 4.15
N TYR A 100 28.27 0.33 4.68
CA TYR A 100 29.58 -0.28 4.52
C TYR A 100 29.63 -1.35 3.43
N ALA A 101 28.50 -1.69 2.82
CA ALA A 101 28.38 -2.74 1.82
C ALA A 101 28.68 -2.26 0.38
N GLY A 102 28.82 -0.94 0.16
CA GLY A 102 29.18 -0.36 -1.14
C GLY A 102 28.14 -0.47 -2.25
N PHE A 103 26.89 -0.77 -1.94
CA PHE A 103 25.81 -0.89 -2.92
C PHE A 103 25.24 0.47 -3.33
N THR A 104 24.99 0.61 -4.63
CA THR A 104 24.19 1.74 -5.16
C THR A 104 22.72 1.42 -5.02
N ILE A 105 22.03 2.15 -4.13
CA ILE A 105 20.61 1.94 -3.79
C ILE A 105 19.79 3.10 -4.34
N GLN A 106 18.68 2.82 -5.03
CA GLN A 106 17.84 3.83 -5.64
C GLN A 106 16.35 3.59 -5.42
N ALA A 107 15.67 4.61 -4.88
CA ALA A 107 14.22 4.64 -4.77
C ALA A 107 13.56 5.06 -6.10
N ILE A 108 12.53 4.30 -6.53
CA ILE A 108 11.80 4.48 -7.78
C ILE A 108 10.30 4.58 -7.51
N TYR A 109 9.75 5.79 -7.54
CA TYR A 109 8.34 6.04 -7.26
C TYR A 109 7.79 7.26 -8.03
N GLY A 110 6.47 7.40 -8.11
CA GLY A 110 5.81 8.48 -8.83
C GLY A 110 5.76 9.80 -8.05
N GLY A 111 5.53 10.92 -8.75
CA GLY A 111 5.33 12.24 -8.12
C GLY A 111 6.61 13.01 -7.80
N VAL A 112 7.76 12.55 -8.26
CA VAL A 112 9.05 13.21 -8.16
C VAL A 112 9.72 13.26 -9.53
N ASP A 113 10.90 13.91 -9.63
CA ASP A 113 11.61 14.12 -10.89
C ASP A 113 11.83 12.81 -11.66
N TYR A 114 11.19 12.75 -12.82
CA TYR A 114 11.24 11.59 -13.69
C TYR A 114 12.63 11.38 -14.29
N MET A 115 13.27 12.44 -14.77
CA MET A 115 14.55 12.33 -15.46
C MET A 115 15.67 11.95 -14.52
N LYS A 116 15.66 12.46 -13.27
CA LYS A 116 16.66 12.11 -12.27
C LYS A 116 16.66 10.60 -11.99
N GLN A 117 15.50 9.98 -11.75
CA GLN A 117 15.40 8.54 -11.53
C GLN A 117 15.80 7.75 -12.78
N LYS A 118 15.39 8.21 -13.98
CA LYS A 118 15.75 7.56 -15.25
C LYS A 118 17.26 7.54 -15.48
N ASN A 119 17.95 8.64 -15.18
CA ASN A 119 19.40 8.74 -15.36
C ASN A 119 20.13 7.85 -14.35
N ALA A 120 19.74 7.86 -13.07
CA ALA A 120 20.31 6.97 -12.07
C ALA A 120 20.20 5.47 -12.46
N LEU A 121 19.03 5.06 -12.98
CA LEU A 121 18.86 3.69 -13.49
C LEU A 121 19.76 3.35 -14.68
N LYS A 122 20.10 4.33 -15.54
CA LYS A 122 21.01 4.14 -16.67
C LYS A 122 22.47 4.10 -16.26
N GLU A 123 22.84 4.86 -15.24
CA GLU A 123 24.18 4.86 -14.65
C GLU A 123 24.49 3.54 -13.94
N GLY A 124 23.46 2.80 -13.54
CA GLY A 124 23.54 1.51 -12.90
C GLY A 124 23.27 1.58 -11.40
N VAL A 125 22.46 0.65 -10.94
CA VAL A 125 22.08 0.49 -9.53
C VAL A 125 22.13 -0.98 -9.14
N ASP A 126 22.52 -1.27 -7.90
CA ASP A 126 22.54 -2.63 -7.37
C ASP A 126 21.19 -3.03 -6.78
N VAL A 127 20.55 -2.10 -6.07
CA VAL A 127 19.29 -2.33 -5.37
C VAL A 127 18.24 -1.31 -5.82
N ILE A 128 17.16 -1.79 -6.36
CA ILE A 128 15.98 -0.97 -6.68
C ILE A 128 14.92 -1.16 -5.59
N ILE A 129 14.43 -0.05 -5.03
CA ILE A 129 13.30 -0.03 -4.11
C ILE A 129 12.18 0.75 -4.78
N GLY A 130 10.99 0.18 -5.02
CA GLY A 130 10.04 0.94 -5.79
C GLY A 130 8.57 0.55 -5.66
N THR A 131 7.73 1.49 -6.11
CA THR A 131 6.29 1.24 -6.29
C THR A 131 6.02 0.63 -7.66
N PRO A 132 5.07 -0.32 -7.79
CA PRO A 132 4.84 -1.06 -9.03
C PRO A 132 4.65 -0.18 -10.27
N GLY A 133 3.80 0.83 -10.21
CA GLY A 133 3.44 1.64 -11.38
C GLY A 133 4.63 2.36 -12.04
N ARG A 134 5.54 2.99 -11.26
CA ARG A 134 6.71 3.69 -11.81
C ARG A 134 7.76 2.72 -12.32
N LEU A 135 7.93 1.59 -11.66
CA LEU A 135 8.82 0.53 -12.12
C LEU A 135 8.37 -0.01 -13.48
N ILE A 136 7.08 -0.27 -13.66
CA ILE A 136 6.50 -0.74 -14.92
C ILE A 136 6.69 0.28 -16.05
N ASP A 137 6.52 1.56 -15.74
CA ASP A 137 6.73 2.63 -16.74
C ASP A 137 8.16 2.60 -17.30
N TYR A 138 9.17 2.54 -16.43
CA TYR A 138 10.57 2.44 -16.88
C TYR A 138 10.91 1.09 -17.54
N LEU A 139 10.32 -0.02 -17.09
CA LEU A 139 10.46 -1.34 -17.75
C LEU A 139 9.91 -1.34 -19.16
N LYS A 140 8.73 -0.74 -19.38
CA LYS A 140 8.13 -0.59 -20.74
C LYS A 140 9.00 0.25 -21.66
N GLN A 141 9.72 1.23 -21.12
CA GLN A 141 10.68 2.06 -21.86
C GLN A 141 12.08 1.42 -21.99
N LYS A 142 12.27 0.21 -21.45
CA LYS A 142 13.56 -0.51 -21.48
C LYS A 142 14.71 0.30 -20.85
N VAL A 143 14.42 1.09 -19.80
CA VAL A 143 15.44 1.89 -19.09
C VAL A 143 16.38 0.99 -18.30
N TYR A 144 15.87 -0.11 -17.76
CA TYR A 144 16.61 -1.13 -17.00
C TYR A 144 16.03 -2.52 -17.29
N SER A 145 16.73 -3.57 -16.82
CA SER A 145 16.33 -4.96 -16.98
C SER A 145 16.23 -5.65 -15.62
N LEU A 146 15.27 -6.57 -15.46
CA LEU A 146 15.12 -7.38 -14.25
C LEU A 146 15.76 -8.78 -14.39
N LYS A 147 16.45 -9.08 -15.48
CA LYS A 147 16.97 -10.42 -15.78
C LYS A 147 18.09 -10.89 -14.85
N HIS A 148 18.71 -9.97 -14.11
CA HIS A 148 19.85 -10.22 -13.24
C HIS A 148 19.51 -10.15 -11.75
N ILE A 149 18.21 -10.11 -11.41
CA ILE A 149 17.76 -10.06 -10.02
C ILE A 149 18.07 -11.38 -9.31
N GLU A 150 18.89 -11.30 -8.27
CA GLU A 150 19.29 -12.40 -7.39
C GLU A 150 18.41 -12.48 -6.13
N ALA A 151 17.81 -11.35 -5.73
CA ALA A 151 16.92 -11.28 -4.57
C ALA A 151 15.70 -10.39 -4.85
N LEU A 152 14.53 -10.88 -4.47
CA LEU A 152 13.26 -10.17 -4.50
C LEU A 152 12.73 -10.01 -3.08
N VAL A 153 12.28 -8.80 -2.75
CA VAL A 153 11.51 -8.54 -1.53
C VAL A 153 10.16 -7.93 -1.91
N ILE A 154 9.09 -8.43 -1.32
CA ILE A 154 7.75 -7.85 -1.39
C ILE A 154 7.35 -7.46 0.03
N ASP A 155 7.25 -6.18 0.32
CA ASP A 155 6.81 -5.69 1.63
C ASP A 155 5.37 -5.16 1.58
N GLU A 156 4.62 -5.38 2.65
CA GLU A 156 3.19 -5.08 2.78
C GLU A 156 2.38 -5.68 1.61
N ALA A 157 2.54 -6.99 1.37
CA ALA A 157 1.90 -7.69 0.25
C ALA A 157 0.36 -7.60 0.30
N ASP A 158 -0.26 -7.78 1.47
CA ASP A 158 -1.71 -7.61 1.69
C ASP A 158 -2.20 -6.24 1.19
N ARG A 159 -1.48 -5.18 1.51
CA ARG A 159 -1.82 -3.83 1.07
C ARG A 159 -1.71 -3.62 -0.44
N MET A 160 -0.79 -4.34 -1.09
CA MET A 160 -0.72 -4.30 -2.55
C MET A 160 -1.97 -4.91 -3.19
N PHE A 161 -2.60 -5.92 -2.55
CA PHE A 161 -3.89 -6.46 -2.96
C PHE A 161 -5.02 -5.43 -2.76
N ASP A 162 -5.11 -4.80 -1.58
CA ASP A 162 -6.14 -3.81 -1.25
C ASP A 162 -6.09 -2.60 -2.18
N MET A 163 -4.90 -2.19 -2.59
CA MET A 163 -4.67 -1.08 -3.52
C MET A 163 -4.84 -1.48 -4.99
N GLY A 164 -5.16 -2.73 -5.29
CA GLY A 164 -5.40 -3.22 -6.64
C GLY A 164 -4.15 -3.44 -7.49
N PHE A 165 -2.96 -3.50 -6.89
CA PHE A 165 -1.68 -3.67 -7.60
C PHE A 165 -1.37 -5.11 -8.03
N ILE A 166 -2.29 -6.06 -7.84
CA ILE A 166 -2.03 -7.47 -8.14
C ILE A 166 -1.65 -7.72 -9.61
N ALA A 167 -2.30 -7.03 -10.55
CA ALA A 167 -1.97 -7.12 -11.97
C ALA A 167 -0.58 -6.56 -12.27
N ASP A 168 -0.21 -5.46 -11.61
CA ASP A 168 1.09 -4.82 -11.73
C ASP A 168 2.20 -5.69 -11.11
N LEU A 169 1.95 -6.28 -9.94
CA LEU A 169 2.86 -7.25 -9.33
C LEU A 169 3.13 -8.43 -10.28
N ARG A 170 2.10 -9.10 -10.77
CA ARG A 170 2.25 -10.21 -11.72
C ARG A 170 2.99 -9.79 -12.99
N PHE A 171 2.77 -8.56 -13.47
CA PHE A 171 3.51 -8.02 -14.61
C PHE A 171 5.02 -7.93 -14.35
N ILE A 172 5.43 -7.47 -13.16
CA ILE A 172 6.83 -7.38 -12.75
C ILE A 172 7.41 -8.77 -12.51
N LEU A 173 6.74 -9.59 -11.70
CA LEU A 173 7.22 -10.90 -11.26
C LEU A 173 7.49 -11.87 -12.42
N ARG A 174 6.68 -11.82 -13.50
CA ARG A 174 6.88 -12.62 -14.72
C ARG A 174 8.10 -12.19 -15.55
N ARG A 175 8.77 -11.08 -15.22
CA ARG A 175 9.97 -10.58 -15.91
C ARG A 175 11.25 -10.78 -15.14
N LEU A 176 11.14 -11.30 -13.94
CA LEU A 176 12.26 -11.73 -13.11
C LEU A 176 12.81 -13.07 -13.61
N PRO A 177 14.04 -13.44 -13.22
CA PRO A 177 14.53 -14.83 -13.37
C PRO A 177 13.55 -15.82 -12.72
N PRO A 178 13.62 -17.12 -13.08
CA PRO A 178 12.85 -18.16 -12.42
C PRO A 178 12.96 -18.08 -10.90
N PHE A 179 11.88 -18.43 -10.17
CA PHE A 179 11.81 -18.25 -8.72
C PHE A 179 12.85 -19.08 -7.95
N ASP A 180 13.33 -20.18 -8.51
CA ASP A 180 14.40 -21.05 -7.98
C ASP A 180 15.82 -20.52 -8.27
N ALA A 181 15.96 -19.59 -9.24
CA ALA A 181 17.24 -18.94 -9.55
C ALA A 181 17.51 -17.67 -8.71
N ARG A 182 16.53 -17.25 -7.90
CA ARG A 182 16.62 -16.08 -7.01
C ARG A 182 16.08 -16.42 -5.63
N GLN A 183 16.42 -15.61 -4.64
CA GLN A 183 15.78 -15.69 -3.32
C GLN A 183 14.61 -14.75 -3.25
N ASN A 184 13.52 -15.20 -2.63
CA ASN A 184 12.31 -14.40 -2.51
C ASN A 184 11.93 -14.25 -1.03
N LEU A 185 11.70 -13.01 -0.61
CA LEU A 185 11.24 -12.67 0.73
C LEU A 185 9.92 -11.90 0.59
N MET A 186 8.89 -12.33 1.27
CA MET A 186 7.60 -11.65 1.30
C MET A 186 7.23 -11.35 2.74
N PHE A 187 6.85 -10.09 3.00
CA PHE A 187 6.38 -9.67 4.31
C PHE A 187 5.01 -9.03 4.20
N SER A 188 4.14 -9.37 5.15
CA SER A 188 2.75 -8.91 5.18
C SER A 188 2.27 -8.81 6.63
N ALA A 189 1.28 -7.98 6.91
CA ALA A 189 0.61 -7.99 8.20
C ALA A 189 -0.29 -9.24 8.32
N THR A 190 -0.85 -9.70 7.21
CA THR A 190 -1.66 -10.92 7.12
C THR A 190 -1.14 -11.85 6.03
N LEU A 191 -1.12 -13.16 6.30
CA LEU A 191 -0.86 -14.21 5.32
C LEU A 191 -2.18 -14.89 4.94
N ASN A 192 -3.15 -14.10 4.50
CA ASN A 192 -4.42 -14.61 4.01
C ASN A 192 -4.25 -15.43 2.72
N GLN A 193 -5.32 -16.10 2.29
CA GLN A 193 -5.27 -17.00 1.13
C GLN A 193 -4.73 -16.30 -0.13
N ARG A 194 -5.15 -15.05 -0.41
CA ARG A 194 -4.72 -14.30 -1.60
C ARG A 194 -3.22 -14.00 -1.60
N VAL A 195 -2.67 -13.62 -0.44
CA VAL A 195 -1.23 -13.37 -0.26
C VAL A 195 -0.46 -14.68 -0.43
N MET A 196 -0.96 -15.77 0.14
CA MET A 196 -0.30 -17.09 0.01
C MET A 196 -0.39 -17.66 -1.41
N GLU A 197 -1.46 -17.42 -2.16
CA GLU A 197 -1.54 -17.77 -3.59
C GLU A 197 -0.42 -17.08 -4.38
N LEU A 198 -0.18 -15.79 -4.15
CA LEU A 198 0.94 -15.07 -4.78
C LEU A 198 2.30 -15.65 -4.37
N ALA A 199 2.47 -15.99 -3.09
CA ALA A 199 3.69 -16.60 -2.60
C ALA A 199 3.96 -17.94 -3.30
N TYR A 200 2.99 -18.83 -3.40
CA TYR A 200 3.14 -20.11 -4.09
C TYR A 200 3.30 -19.99 -5.60
N GLU A 201 2.76 -18.92 -6.23
CA GLU A 201 2.92 -18.67 -7.67
C GLU A 201 4.36 -18.22 -8.02
N PHE A 202 5.06 -17.49 -7.13
CA PHE A 202 6.30 -16.78 -7.46
C PHE A 202 7.48 -17.02 -6.53
N MET A 203 7.35 -17.87 -5.50
CA MET A 203 8.41 -18.21 -4.55
C MET A 203 8.69 -19.71 -4.53
N ASN A 204 9.89 -20.09 -4.13
CA ASN A 204 10.32 -21.48 -4.06
C ASN A 204 10.04 -22.09 -2.69
N VAL A 205 8.88 -22.73 -2.53
CA VAL A 205 8.45 -23.39 -1.29
C VAL A 205 8.71 -22.51 -0.06
N PRO A 206 8.05 -21.36 0.07
CA PRO A 206 8.38 -20.39 1.10
C PRO A 206 8.11 -20.92 2.51
N GLU A 207 9.08 -20.74 3.40
CA GLU A 207 8.93 -21.01 4.83
C GLU A 207 8.02 -19.95 5.45
N LYS A 208 6.94 -20.40 6.08
CA LYS A 208 6.00 -19.50 6.74
C LYS A 208 6.52 -19.15 8.14
N VAL A 209 6.73 -17.88 8.37
CA VAL A 209 7.14 -17.34 9.66
C VAL A 209 6.06 -16.40 10.15
N ALA A 210 5.42 -16.73 11.26
CA ALA A 210 4.41 -15.86 11.86
C ALA A 210 4.87 -15.39 13.24
N VAL A 211 4.73 -14.09 13.48
CA VAL A 211 4.77 -13.48 14.80
C VAL A 211 3.37 -13.03 15.11
N THR A 212 2.71 -13.78 16.00
CA THR A 212 1.33 -13.51 16.39
C THR A 212 1.27 -12.20 17.16
N PRO A 213 0.35 -11.29 16.85
CA PRO A 213 0.23 -10.01 17.55
C PRO A 213 -0.21 -10.13 19.01
N LYS A 214 -0.24 -11.33 19.57
CA LYS A 214 -0.92 -11.66 20.82
C LYS A 214 -0.60 -10.80 22.04
N GLN A 215 0.39 -9.88 21.93
CA GLN A 215 0.80 -9.11 23.11
C GLN A 215 1.36 -7.71 22.85
N MET A 216 1.45 -7.21 21.61
CA MET A 216 2.16 -5.94 21.42
C MET A 216 1.28 -4.70 21.15
N THR A 217 0.05 -4.87 20.70
CA THR A 217 -0.78 -3.70 20.34
C THR A 217 -1.96 -3.48 21.30
N ALA A 218 -2.65 -4.54 21.71
CA ALA A 218 -3.82 -4.42 22.59
C ALA A 218 -3.43 -4.14 24.05
N GLU A 219 -2.34 -4.76 24.54
CA GLU A 219 -1.91 -4.62 25.94
C GLU A 219 -1.35 -3.24 26.30
N ARG A 220 -1.02 -2.39 25.31
CA ARG A 220 -0.43 -1.06 25.55
C ARG A 220 -1.26 0.11 25.01
N VAL A 221 -2.34 -0.17 24.30
CA VAL A 221 -3.27 0.85 23.81
C VAL A 221 -4.48 0.87 24.72
N GLU A 222 -4.66 1.92 25.48
CA GLU A 222 -5.91 2.20 26.17
C GLU A 222 -7.00 2.43 25.11
N GLN A 223 -8.01 1.59 25.07
CA GLN A 223 -9.09 1.66 24.09
C GLN A 223 -10.38 2.11 24.75
N VAL A 224 -11.09 3.03 24.10
CA VAL A 224 -12.38 3.55 24.59
C VAL A 224 -13.34 3.70 23.42
N LEU A 225 -14.59 3.32 23.61
CA LEU A 225 -15.68 3.45 22.66
C LEU A 225 -16.81 4.35 23.21
N TYR A 226 -17.17 5.38 22.47
CA TYR A 226 -18.33 6.23 22.77
C TYR A 226 -19.43 5.96 21.75
N HIS A 227 -20.63 5.62 22.21
CA HIS A 227 -21.84 5.64 21.39
C HIS A 227 -22.37 7.07 21.32
N VAL A 228 -22.45 7.63 20.11
CA VAL A 228 -22.79 9.04 19.91
C VAL A 228 -23.56 9.24 18.61
N ALA A 229 -24.62 10.06 18.62
CA ALA A 229 -25.33 10.37 17.39
C ALA A 229 -24.42 11.14 16.41
N ARG A 230 -24.57 10.87 15.10
CA ARG A 230 -23.74 11.49 14.04
C ARG A 230 -23.60 13.00 14.17
N LYS A 231 -24.68 13.70 14.51
CA LYS A 231 -24.70 15.17 14.69
C LYS A 231 -23.89 15.65 15.89
N GLU A 232 -23.65 14.78 16.86
CA GLU A 232 -22.97 15.06 18.14
C GLU A 232 -21.49 14.64 18.13
N LYS A 233 -21.03 13.86 17.11
CA LYS A 233 -19.62 13.45 17.00
C LYS A 233 -18.65 14.62 17.05
N PHE A 234 -18.94 15.73 16.36
CA PHE A 234 -18.04 16.87 16.34
C PHE A 234 -18.00 17.65 17.66
N PRO A 235 -19.12 17.99 18.32
CA PRO A 235 -19.13 18.49 19.68
C PRO A 235 -18.32 17.66 20.65
N LEU A 236 -18.50 16.32 20.62
CA LEU A 236 -17.75 15.39 21.45
C LEU A 236 -16.25 15.40 21.11
N LEU A 237 -15.90 15.34 19.82
CA LEU A 237 -14.49 15.43 19.39
C LEU A 237 -13.80 16.69 19.93
N LEU A 238 -14.45 17.85 19.89
CA LEU A 238 -13.89 19.09 20.42
C LEU A 238 -13.65 19.01 21.93
N GLY A 239 -14.58 18.42 22.68
CA GLY A 239 -14.43 18.20 24.10
C GLY A 239 -13.27 17.27 24.43
N LEU A 240 -13.19 16.14 23.76
CA LEU A 240 -12.11 15.17 23.90
C LEU A 240 -10.74 15.81 23.62
N LEU A 241 -10.61 16.55 22.51
CA LEU A 241 -9.38 17.24 22.16
C LEU A 241 -8.97 18.30 23.21
N ARG A 242 -9.93 18.89 23.90
CA ARG A 242 -9.66 19.84 25.01
C ARG A 242 -9.23 19.13 26.29
N GLN A 243 -9.88 18.02 26.61
CA GLN A 243 -9.68 17.26 27.85
C GLN A 243 -8.37 16.45 27.80
N GLU A 244 -8.13 15.72 26.73
CA GLU A 244 -6.96 14.84 26.58
C GLU A 244 -5.66 15.60 26.27
N GLY A 245 -5.76 16.90 26.06
CA GLY A 245 -4.63 17.72 25.67
C GLY A 245 -4.25 17.58 24.19
N MET A 246 -3.44 18.53 23.75
CA MET A 246 -3.00 18.60 22.34
C MET A 246 -1.70 17.81 22.10
N GLY A 247 -1.68 16.53 22.46
CA GLY A 247 -0.63 15.63 22.01
C GLY A 247 -0.72 15.41 20.48
N ARG A 248 0.24 14.69 19.91
CA ARG A 248 0.15 14.31 18.49
C ARG A 248 -1.03 13.37 18.28
N THR A 249 -2.11 13.89 17.72
CA THR A 249 -3.39 13.17 17.53
C THR A 249 -3.63 12.86 16.07
N MET A 250 -3.95 11.61 15.78
CA MET A 250 -4.33 11.16 14.44
C MET A 250 -5.81 10.83 14.42
N ILE A 251 -6.57 11.50 13.54
CA ILE A 251 -8.02 11.31 13.40
C ILE A 251 -8.32 10.57 12.11
N PHE A 252 -9.04 9.46 12.21
CA PHE A 252 -9.42 8.65 11.07
C PHE A 252 -10.88 8.88 10.67
N VAL A 253 -11.08 9.03 9.38
CA VAL A 253 -12.40 9.14 8.74
C VAL A 253 -12.47 8.22 7.52
N ASN A 254 -13.68 7.77 7.16
CA ASN A 254 -13.85 6.82 6.06
C ASN A 254 -13.84 7.48 4.68
N THR A 255 -14.11 8.78 4.57
CA THR A 255 -14.20 9.48 3.29
C THR A 255 -13.34 10.73 3.21
N LYS A 256 -12.83 11.04 2.01
CA LYS A 256 -12.09 12.29 1.75
C LYS A 256 -12.93 13.53 2.05
N ARG A 257 -14.23 13.47 1.77
CA ARG A 257 -15.17 14.58 2.01
C ARG A 257 -15.30 14.86 3.50
N GLU A 258 -15.41 13.83 4.31
CA GLU A 258 -15.45 13.98 5.77
C GLU A 258 -14.12 14.53 6.30
N ALA A 259 -12.98 14.07 5.76
CA ALA A 259 -11.68 14.61 6.10
C ALA A 259 -11.58 16.12 5.84
N GLU A 260 -12.03 16.59 4.68
CA GLU A 260 -12.03 18.02 4.35
C GLU A 260 -13.00 18.82 5.23
N TYR A 261 -14.18 18.26 5.48
CA TYR A 261 -15.19 18.89 6.34
C TYR A 261 -14.67 19.04 7.78
N LEU A 262 -14.06 17.98 8.30
CA LEU A 262 -13.48 17.98 9.64
C LEU A 262 -12.29 18.95 9.75
N TYR A 263 -11.45 19.01 8.71
CA TYR A 263 -10.35 19.98 8.60
C TYR A 263 -10.85 21.43 8.72
N ASP A 264 -11.87 21.81 7.95
CA ASP A 264 -12.40 23.17 7.99
C ASP A 264 -12.99 23.52 9.36
N ARG A 265 -13.66 22.57 10.00
CA ARG A 265 -14.27 22.76 11.32
C ARG A 265 -13.23 22.86 12.43
N LEU A 266 -12.23 21.99 12.47
CA LEU A 266 -11.18 22.00 13.48
C LEU A 266 -10.36 23.30 13.42
N ASN A 267 -9.90 23.71 12.22
CA ASN A 267 -9.15 24.93 12.06
C ASN A 267 -10.00 26.19 12.39
N ALA A 268 -11.30 26.20 12.13
CA ALA A 268 -12.18 27.29 12.52
C ALA A 268 -12.37 27.40 14.04
N ASN A 269 -12.15 26.30 14.77
CA ASN A 269 -12.28 26.21 16.23
C ASN A 269 -10.94 26.13 16.95
N ASP A 270 -9.91 26.70 16.34
CA ASP A 270 -8.55 26.89 16.92
C ASP A 270 -7.77 25.57 17.19
N PHE A 271 -8.13 24.49 16.48
CA PHE A 271 -7.39 23.23 16.44
C PHE A 271 -6.63 23.11 15.12
N PRO A 272 -5.30 23.44 15.09
CA PRO A 272 -4.50 23.33 13.86
C PRO A 272 -4.47 21.89 13.36
N ALA A 273 -5.11 21.65 12.23
CA ALA A 273 -5.18 20.32 11.61
C ALA A 273 -4.72 20.35 10.15
N ARG A 274 -4.27 19.21 9.61
CA ARG A 274 -4.02 18.99 8.18
C ARG A 274 -4.59 17.65 7.76
N VAL A 275 -5.01 17.59 6.49
CA VAL A 275 -5.51 16.35 5.89
C VAL A 275 -4.43 15.68 5.10
N ILE A 276 -4.29 14.36 5.29
CA ILE A 276 -3.60 13.47 4.37
C ILE A 276 -4.64 12.65 3.61
N SER A 277 -4.70 12.85 2.30
CA SER A 277 -5.55 12.08 1.38
C SER A 277 -4.78 11.76 0.10
N GLY A 278 -5.31 10.86 -0.74
CA GLY A 278 -4.67 10.49 -2.00
C GLY A 278 -4.51 11.64 -3.01
N ASP A 279 -5.24 12.74 -2.82
CA ASP A 279 -5.23 13.90 -3.72
C ASP A 279 -4.16 14.95 -3.33
N VAL A 280 -3.50 14.78 -2.17
CA VAL A 280 -2.46 15.69 -1.71
C VAL A 280 -1.18 15.45 -2.54
N GLU A 281 -0.64 16.52 -3.13
CA GLU A 281 0.61 16.47 -3.88
C GLU A 281 1.75 15.90 -3.01
N GLN A 282 2.61 15.06 -3.59
CA GLN A 282 3.63 14.30 -2.85
C GLN A 282 4.55 15.18 -2.01
N ARG A 283 5.04 16.31 -2.53
CA ARG A 283 5.89 17.24 -1.78
C ARG A 283 5.16 17.82 -0.56
N LYS A 284 3.90 18.20 -0.74
CA LYS A 284 3.06 18.71 0.35
C LYS A 284 2.77 17.64 1.39
N ARG A 285 2.53 16.41 0.93
CA ARG A 285 2.30 15.25 1.79
C ARG A 285 3.50 14.94 2.68
N MET A 286 4.72 14.91 2.11
CA MET A 286 5.96 14.72 2.88
C MET A 286 6.15 15.83 3.93
N ARG A 287 5.87 17.08 3.57
CA ARG A 287 5.97 18.20 4.50
C ARG A 287 4.97 18.09 5.66
N ILE A 288 3.71 17.70 5.38
CA ILE A 288 2.70 17.48 6.43
C ILE A 288 3.16 16.39 7.40
N LEU A 289 3.74 15.30 6.87
CA LEU A 289 4.27 14.22 7.69
C LEU A 289 5.45 14.68 8.57
N GLU A 290 6.35 15.46 8.03
CA GLU A 290 7.49 16.03 8.78
C GLU A 290 7.03 16.99 9.86
N ASP A 291 6.09 17.89 9.55
CA ASP A 291 5.49 18.81 10.52
C ASP A 291 4.76 18.04 11.64
N PHE A 292 4.08 16.93 11.30
CA PHE A 292 3.43 16.09 12.29
C PHE A 292 4.44 15.30 13.14
N LYS A 293 5.48 14.72 12.53
CA LYS A 293 6.55 14.00 13.25
C LYS A 293 7.32 14.90 14.20
N SER A 294 7.59 16.13 13.80
CA SER A 294 8.30 17.13 14.62
C SER A 294 7.41 17.79 15.70
N GLY A 295 6.12 17.49 15.76
CA GLY A 295 5.18 18.08 16.71
C GLY A 295 4.71 19.51 16.37
N LYS A 296 5.15 20.09 15.24
CA LYS A 296 4.67 21.39 14.75
C LYS A 296 3.19 21.35 14.34
N LEU A 297 2.72 20.20 13.90
CA LEU A 297 1.32 19.93 13.57
C LEU A 297 0.74 18.98 14.63
N PRO A 298 -0.17 19.46 15.51
CA PRO A 298 -0.72 18.60 16.56
C PRO A 298 -1.76 17.60 16.06
N VAL A 299 -2.56 17.95 15.05
CA VAL A 299 -3.67 17.10 14.57
C VAL A 299 -3.52 16.76 13.09
N MET A 300 -3.56 15.47 12.78
CA MET A 300 -3.56 14.97 11.42
C MET A 300 -4.83 14.17 11.15
N ILE A 301 -5.57 14.54 10.10
CA ILE A 301 -6.76 13.82 9.65
C ILE A 301 -6.38 12.94 8.48
N ALA A 302 -6.75 11.66 8.52
CA ALA A 302 -6.38 10.69 7.49
C ALA A 302 -7.55 9.77 7.12
N THR A 303 -7.53 9.28 5.88
CA THR A 303 -8.29 8.10 5.47
C THR A 303 -7.38 6.88 5.48
N ASP A 304 -7.93 5.66 5.58
CA ASP A 304 -7.13 4.43 5.61
C ASP A 304 -6.17 4.34 4.43
N VAL A 305 -6.66 4.53 3.22
CA VAL A 305 -5.83 4.51 2.00
C VAL A 305 -4.67 5.50 2.08
N ALA A 306 -4.87 6.65 2.68
CA ALA A 306 -3.85 7.68 2.76
C ALA A 306 -2.87 7.49 3.92
N SER A 307 -3.29 6.84 5.00
CA SER A 307 -2.46 6.57 6.16
C SER A 307 -1.62 5.31 6.03
N ARG A 308 -2.01 4.42 5.13
CA ARG A 308 -1.29 3.17 4.85
C ARG A 308 0.12 3.46 4.35
N GLY A 309 1.11 2.73 4.88
CA GLY A 309 2.53 2.94 4.55
C GLY A 309 3.16 4.20 5.18
N LEU A 310 2.43 4.94 6.02
CA LEU A 310 3.01 6.03 6.81
C LEU A 310 3.66 5.46 8.07
N HIS A 311 4.96 5.59 8.17
CA HIS A 311 5.68 5.29 9.40
C HIS A 311 5.63 6.53 10.30
N ILE A 312 4.64 6.56 11.18
CA ILE A 312 4.43 7.64 12.13
C ILE A 312 4.60 7.06 13.52
N GLU A 313 5.56 7.56 14.24
CA GLU A 313 5.87 7.19 15.63
C GLU A 313 5.49 8.31 16.58
N GLY A 314 5.24 7.96 17.85
CA GLY A 314 4.94 8.89 18.91
C GLY A 314 3.62 9.62 18.74
N VAL A 315 2.62 8.96 18.13
CA VAL A 315 1.23 9.40 18.17
C VAL A 315 0.69 9.08 19.57
N SER A 316 0.26 10.12 20.29
CA SER A 316 -0.33 9.94 21.64
C SER A 316 -1.75 9.42 21.57
N HIS A 317 -2.55 9.96 20.63
CA HIS A 317 -3.96 9.62 20.50
C HIS A 317 -4.32 9.24 19.07
N VAL A 318 -5.05 8.16 18.92
CA VAL A 318 -5.76 7.79 17.69
C VAL A 318 -7.25 7.94 17.93
N ILE A 319 -7.91 8.75 17.12
CA ILE A 319 -9.37 8.92 17.18
C ILE A 319 -9.98 8.33 15.93
N ASN A 320 -10.74 7.25 16.06
CA ASN A 320 -11.60 6.74 15.00
C ASN A 320 -12.88 7.58 15.00
N TYR A 321 -12.85 8.73 14.32
CA TYR A 321 -14.03 9.57 14.15
C TYR A 321 -15.13 8.81 13.40
N ASP A 322 -14.74 8.02 12.38
CA ASP A 322 -15.58 6.99 11.77
C ASP A 322 -14.94 5.62 12.04
N LEU A 323 -15.71 4.67 12.54
CA LEU A 323 -15.25 3.28 12.63
C LEU A 323 -14.97 2.72 11.23
N PRO A 324 -13.90 1.94 11.04
CA PRO A 324 -13.62 1.32 9.77
C PRO A 324 -14.62 0.21 9.47
N GLN A 325 -14.86 -0.06 8.18
CA GLN A 325 -15.71 -1.16 7.73
C GLN A 325 -14.99 -2.52 7.81
N ASP A 326 -13.64 -2.50 7.71
CA ASP A 326 -12.79 -3.67 7.80
C ASP A 326 -12.14 -3.73 9.19
N PRO A 327 -12.30 -4.82 9.94
CA PRO A 327 -11.68 -5.00 11.25
C PRO A 327 -10.13 -4.92 11.22
N GLU A 328 -9.50 -5.34 10.12
CA GLU A 328 -8.05 -5.22 9.96
C GLU A 328 -7.60 -3.76 9.99
N ASP A 329 -8.40 -2.86 9.37
CA ASP A 329 -8.10 -1.43 9.37
C ASP A 329 -8.19 -0.83 10.78
N TYR A 330 -9.08 -1.33 11.65
CA TYR A 330 -9.13 -0.92 13.07
C TYR A 330 -7.77 -1.13 13.76
N VAL A 331 -7.24 -2.33 13.66
CA VAL A 331 -5.92 -2.67 14.25
C VAL A 331 -4.80 -1.83 13.63
N HIS A 332 -4.84 -1.61 12.33
CA HIS A 332 -3.88 -0.76 11.63
C HIS A 332 -3.94 0.71 12.06
N ARG A 333 -5.14 1.22 12.40
CA ARG A 333 -5.33 2.59 12.89
C ARG A 333 -4.80 2.74 14.31
N ILE A 334 -5.24 1.89 15.25
CA ILE A 334 -4.81 1.98 16.64
C ILE A 334 -3.31 1.67 16.79
N GLY A 335 -2.75 0.82 15.93
CA GLY A 335 -1.32 0.56 15.86
C GLY A 335 -0.46 1.76 15.41
N ARG A 336 -1.02 2.96 15.23
CA ARG A 336 -0.27 4.22 15.07
C ARG A 336 0.20 4.79 16.40
N THR A 337 -0.44 4.44 17.49
CA THR A 337 -0.04 4.79 18.86
C THR A 337 0.64 3.62 19.58
N ALA A 338 1.09 3.81 20.80
CA ALA A 338 1.73 2.81 21.68
C ALA A 338 2.94 2.09 21.04
N ARG A 339 3.78 2.80 20.28
CA ARG A 339 5.00 2.25 19.67
C ARG A 339 6.23 2.51 20.52
N ALA A 340 7.26 1.70 20.34
CA ALA A 340 8.56 1.83 21.01
C ALA A 340 8.49 1.86 22.54
N GLY A 341 7.49 1.21 23.16
CA GLY A 341 7.34 1.12 24.62
C GLY A 341 6.56 2.27 25.25
N ALA A 342 6.05 3.23 24.45
CA ALA A 342 5.16 4.28 24.95
C ALA A 342 3.71 3.78 25.10
N GLU A 343 2.99 4.36 26.04
CA GLU A 343 1.54 4.19 26.19
C GLU A 343 0.82 5.06 25.15
N GLY A 344 -0.39 4.63 24.74
CA GLY A 344 -1.19 5.36 23.77
C GLY A 344 -2.68 5.12 23.97
N LYS A 345 -3.50 6.10 23.54
CA LYS A 345 -4.95 6.03 23.67
C LYS A 345 -5.63 5.98 22.32
N ALA A 346 -6.59 5.06 22.17
CA ALA A 346 -7.43 4.91 20.99
C ALA A 346 -8.90 5.17 21.36
N ILE A 347 -9.48 6.21 20.81
CA ILE A 347 -10.85 6.62 21.07
C ILE A 347 -11.68 6.37 19.80
N SER A 348 -12.79 5.67 19.94
CA SER A 348 -13.68 5.30 18.83
C SER A 348 -15.06 5.91 19.02
N LEU A 349 -15.57 6.60 18.00
CA LEU A 349 -16.91 7.22 18.00
C LEU A 349 -17.85 6.39 17.11
N ALA A 350 -18.73 5.63 17.73
CA ALA A 350 -19.72 4.80 17.06
C ALA A 350 -21.03 5.57 16.89
N ASP A 351 -21.31 5.99 15.66
CA ASP A 351 -22.63 6.53 15.27
C ASP A 351 -23.56 5.41 14.76
N GLU A 352 -24.70 5.78 14.24
CA GLU A 352 -25.73 4.88 13.75
C GLU A 352 -25.22 3.93 12.66
N ASP A 353 -24.28 4.40 11.82
CA ASP A 353 -23.68 3.60 10.75
C ASP A 353 -22.48 2.77 11.30
N GLY A 354 -21.67 3.38 12.15
CA GLY A 354 -20.48 2.75 12.71
C GLY A 354 -20.78 1.59 13.67
N ALA A 355 -21.93 1.64 14.35
CA ALA A 355 -22.32 0.61 15.31
C ALA A 355 -22.41 -0.81 14.71
N PHE A 356 -22.72 -0.93 13.42
CA PHE A 356 -22.80 -2.22 12.73
C PHE A 356 -21.45 -2.94 12.59
N HIS A 357 -20.33 -2.22 12.69
CA HIS A 357 -18.98 -2.78 12.52
C HIS A 357 -18.33 -3.21 13.85
N ILE A 358 -18.94 -2.87 14.99
CA ILE A 358 -18.33 -3.10 16.30
C ILE A 358 -18.14 -4.60 16.57
N GLU A 359 -19.16 -5.42 16.26
CA GLU A 359 -19.08 -6.86 16.54
C GLU A 359 -17.99 -7.54 15.74
N ASP A 360 -17.86 -7.21 14.45
CA ASP A 360 -16.79 -7.72 13.57
C ASP A 360 -15.41 -7.32 14.11
N ILE A 361 -15.28 -6.09 14.63
CA ILE A 361 -14.03 -5.60 15.23
C ILE A 361 -13.73 -6.39 16.50
N HIS A 362 -14.71 -6.58 17.41
CA HIS A 362 -14.55 -7.36 18.65
C HIS A 362 -14.14 -8.81 18.37
N GLU A 363 -14.77 -9.44 17.37
CA GLU A 363 -14.43 -10.81 16.97
C GLU A 363 -12.98 -10.89 16.44
N TYR A 364 -12.56 -9.90 15.68
CA TYR A 364 -11.22 -9.85 15.09
C TYR A 364 -10.12 -9.62 16.15
N ILE A 365 -10.31 -8.63 17.05
CA ILE A 365 -9.34 -8.33 18.11
C ILE A 365 -9.43 -9.31 19.28
N LYS A 366 -10.49 -10.12 19.34
CA LYS A 366 -10.80 -11.08 20.43
C LYS A 366 -10.94 -10.44 21.81
N GLU A 367 -11.35 -9.20 21.85
CA GLU A 367 -11.54 -8.39 23.03
C GLU A 367 -12.69 -7.43 22.82
N LYS A 368 -13.43 -7.08 23.88
CA LYS A 368 -14.45 -6.04 23.84
C LYS A 368 -13.84 -4.70 24.18
N ILE A 369 -14.02 -3.72 23.31
CA ILE A 369 -13.58 -2.35 23.58
C ILE A 369 -14.44 -1.81 24.72
N PRO A 370 -13.84 -1.28 25.81
CA PRO A 370 -14.57 -0.65 26.89
C PRO A 370 -15.46 0.49 26.38
N VAL A 371 -16.73 0.48 26.79
CA VAL A 371 -17.69 1.51 26.43
C VAL A 371 -17.76 2.53 27.57
N GLU A 372 -17.55 3.79 27.25
CA GLU A 372 -17.75 4.89 28.16
C GLU A 372 -18.96 5.74 27.73
N TRP A 373 -19.60 6.36 28.69
CA TRP A 373 -20.67 7.31 28.45
C TRP A 373 -20.08 8.71 28.34
N ALA A 374 -20.40 9.40 27.26
CA ALA A 374 -20.03 10.81 27.15
C ALA A 374 -21.01 11.65 27.99
N GLU A 375 -20.50 12.25 29.04
CA GLU A 375 -21.29 13.18 29.85
C GLU A 375 -21.52 14.48 29.09
N ASP A 376 -22.62 15.20 29.40
CA ASP A 376 -23.01 16.44 28.68
C ASP A 376 -21.90 17.51 28.70
N GLU A 377 -21.06 17.52 29.71
CA GLU A 377 -19.94 18.44 29.88
C GLU A 377 -18.83 18.22 28.83
N LEU A 378 -18.73 17.03 28.26
CA LEU A 378 -17.79 16.73 27.17
C LEU A 378 -18.24 17.31 25.83
N PHE A 379 -19.51 17.66 25.69
CA PHE A 379 -20.01 18.19 24.43
C PHE A 379 -19.81 19.70 24.36
N VAL A 380 -19.00 20.17 23.43
CA VAL A 380 -18.83 21.59 23.16
C VAL A 380 -19.97 22.09 22.28
N HIS A 381 -20.95 22.78 22.86
CA HIS A 381 -22.12 23.28 22.11
C HIS A 381 -21.87 24.62 21.42
N ASP A 382 -20.99 25.45 21.99
CA ASP A 382 -20.60 26.73 21.41
C ASP A 382 -19.34 26.57 20.57
N TYR A 383 -19.52 26.32 19.28
CA TYR A 383 -18.46 26.20 18.29
C TYR A 383 -18.79 26.89 16.97
N LYS A 384 -17.75 27.38 16.29
CA LYS A 384 -17.88 28.02 14.97
C LYS A 384 -18.30 27.01 13.90
N ARG A 385 -19.47 27.21 13.32
CA ARG A 385 -20.00 26.38 12.22
C ARG A 385 -19.39 26.81 10.90
N THR A 386 -18.83 25.88 10.14
CA THR A 386 -18.34 26.10 8.78
C THR A 386 -19.41 25.72 7.75
N LYS A 387 -19.47 26.48 6.66
CA LYS A 387 -20.33 26.08 5.52
C LYS A 387 -19.71 24.89 4.79
N PRO A 388 -20.51 23.88 4.37
CA PRO A 388 -19.99 22.82 3.51
C PRO A 388 -19.38 23.40 2.25
N ARG A 389 -18.23 22.90 1.84
CA ARG A 389 -17.63 23.27 0.54
C ARG A 389 -18.61 22.90 -0.59
N PRO A 390 -18.79 23.77 -1.59
CA PRO A 390 -19.59 23.41 -2.76
C PRO A 390 -18.99 22.17 -3.43
N LYS A 391 -19.85 21.30 -3.97
CA LYS A 391 -19.37 20.14 -4.74
C LYS A 391 -18.50 20.68 -5.88
N PRO A 392 -17.31 20.09 -6.12
CA PRO A 392 -16.53 20.46 -7.30
C PRO A 392 -17.40 20.21 -8.54
N GLU A 393 -17.56 21.23 -9.36
CA GLU A 393 -18.23 21.08 -10.66
C GLU A 393 -17.46 20.01 -11.46
N PRO A 394 -18.16 19.09 -12.13
CA PRO A 394 -17.50 18.13 -13.01
C PRO A 394 -16.70 18.93 -14.05
N LYS A 395 -15.38 18.73 -14.07
CA LYS A 395 -14.52 19.34 -15.12
C LYS A 395 -15.13 19.00 -16.46
N PRO A 396 -15.38 19.98 -17.33
CA PRO A 396 -15.91 19.71 -18.66
C PRO A 396 -14.97 18.73 -19.35
N ALA A 397 -15.54 17.63 -19.85
CA ALA A 397 -14.81 16.62 -20.60
C ALA A 397 -13.98 17.31 -21.68
N GLY A 398 -12.65 17.22 -21.57
CA GLY A 398 -11.75 17.86 -22.50
C GLY A 398 -12.10 17.42 -23.93
N LYS A 399 -12.42 18.38 -24.80
CA LYS A 399 -12.61 18.13 -26.23
C LYS A 399 -11.36 17.38 -26.73
N PRO A 400 -11.51 16.32 -27.52
CA PRO A 400 -10.38 15.62 -28.09
C PRO A 400 -9.54 16.60 -28.90
N LYS A 401 -8.25 16.76 -28.55
CA LYS A 401 -7.30 17.54 -29.33
C LYS A 401 -7.24 16.92 -30.72
N GLY A 402 -7.80 17.63 -31.69
CA GLY A 402 -7.69 17.29 -33.12
C GLY A 402 -6.23 17.11 -33.51
N ARG A 403 -5.93 16.00 -34.15
CA ARG A 403 -4.64 15.75 -34.80
C ARG A 403 -4.42 16.82 -35.86
N ASN A 404 -3.53 17.74 -35.59
CA ASN A 404 -2.99 18.62 -36.64
C ASN A 404 -2.13 17.77 -37.57
N HIS A 405 -2.65 17.46 -38.76
CA HIS A 405 -1.84 17.04 -39.90
C HIS A 405 -1.19 18.27 -40.49
N GLY A 406 0.14 18.29 -40.44
CA GLY A 406 0.96 19.31 -41.08
C GLY A 406 0.67 19.42 -42.58
N LYS A 407 0.36 20.64 -43.04
CA LYS A 407 0.31 21.04 -44.45
C LYS A 407 1.73 21.24 -44.94
N SER A 408 2.18 20.39 -45.84
CA SER A 408 3.25 20.74 -46.79
C SER A 408 2.60 21.36 -48.02
N GLY A 409 3.14 22.52 -48.46
CA GLY A 409 2.62 23.29 -49.57
C GLY A 409 2.92 22.66 -50.93
N GLY A 410 1.98 22.83 -51.87
CA GLY A 410 2.12 22.51 -53.29
C GLY A 410 1.00 23.17 -54.06
N LYS A 411 1.43 24.02 -55.01
CA LYS A 411 0.70 24.93 -55.91
C LYS A 411 -0.55 24.33 -56.57
N ALA A 412 -1.58 25.20 -56.68
CA ALA A 412 -2.71 25.03 -57.60
C ALA A 412 -2.26 25.21 -59.09
N PRO A 413 -3.05 24.68 -60.03
CA PRO A 413 -3.85 25.57 -60.87
C PRO A 413 -5.27 25.05 -61.23
N ALA A 414 -6.15 26.10 -61.38
CA ALA A 414 -7.26 26.31 -62.30
C ALA A 414 -8.37 25.24 -62.49
N LYS A 415 -9.59 25.76 -62.26
CA LYS A 415 -10.90 25.25 -62.77
C LYS A 415 -10.97 25.28 -64.30
N PRO A 416 -11.84 24.49 -64.93
CA PRO A 416 -13.13 25.04 -65.40
C PRO A 416 -14.34 24.10 -65.25
N THR A 417 -15.48 24.75 -64.96
CA THR A 417 -16.85 24.73 -65.48
C THR A 417 -17.58 23.43 -65.89
N GLU A 418 -18.76 23.27 -65.23
CA GLU A 418 -20.13 22.94 -65.73
C GLU A 418 -20.39 21.75 -66.68
N SER A 419 -21.31 20.91 -66.34
CA SER A 419 -22.70 20.77 -66.77
C SER A 419 -23.14 19.31 -66.97
N ALA A 420 -24.44 19.12 -66.69
CA ALA A 420 -25.39 18.14 -67.19
C ALA A 420 -25.36 16.75 -66.58
N ALA A 421 -26.29 16.45 -65.71
CA ALA A 421 -27.70 16.11 -65.96
C ALA A 421 -27.97 14.61 -66.25
N GLU A 422 -28.76 14.07 -65.41
CA GLU A 422 -29.92 13.16 -65.63
C GLU A 422 -29.74 11.68 -65.99
N LYS A 423 -30.52 10.93 -65.19
CA LYS A 423 -31.27 9.66 -65.51
C LYS A 423 -30.49 8.35 -65.55
N ALA A 424 -30.86 7.37 -64.81
CA ALA A 424 -32.08 6.56 -64.66
C ALA A 424 -31.82 5.49 -63.60
N ALA A 425 -32.66 5.31 -62.64
CA ALA A 425 -33.78 4.38 -62.57
C ALA A 425 -33.42 2.89 -62.52
N ALA A 426 -33.77 2.30 -61.40
CA ALA A 426 -34.45 1.02 -61.18
C ALA A 426 -33.69 -0.30 -61.41
N GLU A 427 -33.89 -1.10 -60.41
CA GLU A 427 -34.04 -2.55 -60.22
C GLU A 427 -33.04 -3.04 -59.18
N GLY A 428 -33.37 -3.47 -58.00
CA GLY A 428 -34.22 -4.55 -57.54
C GLY A 428 -33.45 -5.86 -57.50
N GLU A 429 -32.98 -6.27 -56.30
CA GLU A 429 -33.13 -7.67 -55.90
C GLU A 429 -32.66 -7.91 -54.46
N GLU A 430 -33.58 -8.56 -53.72
CA GLU A 430 -33.40 -9.15 -52.41
C GLU A 430 -32.36 -10.25 -52.40
N ILE A 431 -31.47 -10.29 -51.44
CA ILE A 431 -30.81 -11.55 -51.06
C ILE A 431 -30.92 -11.78 -49.55
N LYS A 432 -31.60 -12.90 -49.27
CA LYS A 432 -32.01 -13.47 -47.97
C LYS A 432 -30.85 -13.73 -47.01
N LYS A 433 -31.06 -13.36 -45.75
CA LYS A 433 -30.30 -13.82 -44.59
C LYS A 433 -30.47 -15.34 -44.34
N LYS A 434 -29.42 -16.13 -44.47
CA LYS A 434 -29.33 -17.51 -43.97
C LYS A 434 -28.82 -17.53 -42.53
N ARG A 435 -29.71 -17.86 -41.60
CA ARG A 435 -29.40 -18.30 -40.25
C ARG A 435 -28.72 -19.66 -40.27
N ARG A 436 -27.49 -19.80 -39.76
CA ARG A 436 -26.86 -21.10 -39.48
C ARG A 436 -27.31 -21.58 -38.10
N ARG A 437 -28.06 -22.72 -38.08
CA ARG A 437 -28.42 -23.51 -36.90
C ARG A 437 -27.19 -24.30 -36.41
N ARG A 438 -26.94 -24.34 -35.10
CA ARG A 438 -26.04 -25.28 -34.41
C ARG A 438 -26.72 -26.65 -34.29
N PRO A 439 -25.98 -27.78 -34.42
CA PRO A 439 -26.55 -29.11 -34.17
C PRO A 439 -26.58 -29.46 -32.68
N ARG A 440 -27.68 -30.07 -32.26
CA ARG A 440 -27.99 -30.65 -30.96
C ARG A 440 -27.22 -31.98 -30.79
N ARG A 441 -26.46 -32.15 -29.72
CA ARG A 441 -25.82 -33.40 -29.33
C ARG A 441 -26.84 -34.27 -28.56
N LYS A 442 -27.06 -35.52 -29.05
CA LYS A 442 -27.92 -36.56 -28.46
C LYS A 442 -27.27 -37.15 -27.20
N LYS A 443 -28.06 -37.40 -26.15
CA LYS A 443 -27.77 -38.32 -25.05
C LYS A 443 -27.87 -39.77 -25.54
N PRO A 444 -27.05 -40.70 -25.03
CA PRO A 444 -27.39 -42.14 -25.07
C PRO A 444 -28.07 -42.56 -23.76
N ALA A 445 -28.90 -43.56 -23.92
CA ALA A 445 -29.81 -44.15 -22.98
C ALA A 445 -29.10 -45.09 -21.98
N SER A 446 -29.77 -45.29 -20.87
CA SER A 446 -29.55 -46.27 -19.80
C SER A 446 -29.87 -47.69 -20.22
N GLU A 447 -29.03 -48.62 -19.84
CA GLU A 447 -29.35 -50.04 -19.51
C GLU A 447 -28.45 -50.38 -18.32
N GLY A 448 -28.90 -50.93 -17.42
CA GLY A 448 -29.55 -51.77 -16.55
C GLY A 448 -28.72 -53.00 -16.26
N GLY A 449 -28.51 -53.33 -14.95
CA GLY A 449 -28.34 -54.71 -14.61
C GLY A 449 -27.26 -55.07 -13.58
N GLN A 450 -27.72 -55.32 -12.33
CA GLN A 450 -27.32 -56.43 -11.45
C GLN A 450 -26.05 -56.29 -10.59
N GLU A 451 -26.32 -56.14 -9.29
CA GLU A 451 -25.48 -56.71 -8.20
C GLU A 451 -25.34 -58.24 -8.32
N PRO A 452 -24.29 -58.85 -7.74
CA PRO A 452 -24.54 -59.48 -6.46
C PRO A 452 -23.40 -59.38 -5.40
N HIS A 453 -23.84 -59.39 -4.15
CA HIS A 453 -23.33 -59.94 -2.90
C HIS A 453 -21.91 -60.59 -2.82
N ALA A 454 -21.22 -60.22 -1.74
CA ALA A 454 -20.84 -60.98 -0.52
C ALA A 454 -19.34 -61.06 -0.23
N GLU A 455 -19.05 -60.70 1.02
CA GLU A 455 -18.14 -61.31 2.00
C GLU A 455 -16.62 -61.38 1.75
N GLY A 456 -15.93 -60.88 2.75
CA GLY A 456 -14.51 -61.07 3.03
C GLY A 456 -13.96 -59.94 3.84
#